data_d552c6241e5eec0a3942a773c9aadfba
#
_entry.id   d552c6241e5eec0a3942a773c9aadfba
#
_cell.length_a   1.000
_cell.length_b   1.000
_cell.length_c   1.000
_cell.angle_alpha   90.00
_cell.angle_beta   90.00
_cell.angle_gamma   90.00
#
_symmetry.space_group_name_H-M   'P 1'
#
loop_
_entity.id
_entity.type
_entity.pdbx_description
1 polymer ?
#
loop_
_entity_poly.entity_id
_entity_poly.type
_entity_poly.pdbx_seq_one_letter_code
_entity_poly.pdbx_strand_id
1 'polypeptide(L)'
;MDEPAPNYHGEFLKSPHHASLGLLTLGLGFVSGNLLGLIAGATCYALGWIYLPDLPFFRGWVNRRREAAKRAEEEQKIAGFIRRRDALLDSLSPSRRERYSRLAAVCHDIETASADNPLASADPATDPRLRKLDELMWTYLRLLGIEESLEQFLETERREDLPSMLKEAEAEAARLAGELDALKAQGNGAAVDTKQRYVSSRLERLEVLRKRQQRITQAQENLALVVSEQDRLDQQIKLIRADAVATKNADALTARIDATVEHLDQTNKWLSELDEFKDLVADMPNTDLRVGYAAAVAPPVIESSGSPPARRVVTRQK
;
A
#
# COMPACT_ATOMS: atom_id res chain seq x y z
N MET A 1 -14.46 12.29 8.22
CA MET A 1 -15.68 11.53 8.64
C MET A 1 -15.60 11.44 10.14
N ASP A 2 -16.53 12.09 10.85
CA ASP A 2 -16.56 12.01 12.31
C ASP A 2 -16.89 10.57 12.74
N GLU A 3 -15.98 9.97 13.45
CA GLU A 3 -16.12 8.61 13.96
C GLU A 3 -17.29 8.58 14.97
N PRO A 4 -18.23 7.63 14.89
CA PRO A 4 -19.37 7.59 15.78
C PRO A 4 -18.90 7.50 17.24
N ALA A 5 -19.48 8.34 18.11
CA ALA A 5 -19.16 8.37 19.52
C ALA A 5 -19.20 6.96 20.13
N PRO A 6 -18.22 6.57 20.95
CA PRO A 6 -18.14 5.24 21.51
C PRO A 6 -19.37 4.92 22.39
N ASN A 7 -19.93 3.74 22.21
CA ASN A 7 -20.99 3.25 23.09
C ASN A 7 -20.36 2.78 24.42
N TYR A 8 -20.19 3.71 25.36
CA TYR A 8 -19.55 3.43 26.65
C TYR A 8 -20.28 2.35 27.48
N HIS A 9 -21.63 2.25 27.37
CA HIS A 9 -22.39 1.21 28.03
C HIS A 9 -22.11 -0.17 27.45
N GLY A 10 -21.96 -0.31 26.13
CA GLY A 10 -21.59 -1.55 25.48
C GLY A 10 -20.15 -2.00 25.83
N GLU A 11 -19.22 -1.06 25.91
CA GLU A 11 -17.84 -1.32 26.33
C GLU A 11 -17.75 -1.67 27.82
N PHE A 12 -18.60 -1.08 28.66
CA PHE A 12 -18.67 -1.41 30.08
C PHE A 12 -19.11 -2.86 30.31
N LEU A 13 -20.15 -3.32 29.60
CA LEU A 13 -20.61 -4.73 29.67
C LEU A 13 -19.51 -5.74 29.34
N LYS A 14 -18.62 -5.42 28.41
CA LYS A 14 -17.49 -6.27 27.99
C LYS A 14 -16.26 -6.11 28.88
N SER A 15 -16.27 -5.16 29.82
CA SER A 15 -15.11 -4.82 30.63
C SER A 15 -15.02 -5.68 31.91
N PRO A 16 -13.82 -5.90 32.45
CA PRO A 16 -13.64 -6.56 33.73
C PRO A 16 -14.28 -5.75 34.90
N HIS A 17 -14.51 -4.45 34.70
CA HIS A 17 -15.18 -3.60 35.68
C HIS A 17 -16.65 -3.95 35.88
N HIS A 18 -17.35 -4.38 34.84
CA HIS A 18 -18.71 -4.89 34.95
C HIS A 18 -18.76 -6.18 35.77
N ALA A 19 -17.85 -7.12 35.50
CA ALA A 19 -17.76 -8.36 36.25
C ALA A 19 -17.45 -8.11 37.77
N SER A 20 -16.53 -7.17 38.04
CA SER A 20 -16.21 -6.81 39.44
C SER A 20 -17.36 -6.08 40.13
N LEU A 21 -18.10 -5.21 39.43
CA LEU A 21 -19.32 -4.59 39.97
C LEU A 21 -20.36 -5.65 40.34
N GLY A 22 -20.63 -6.57 39.43
CA GLY A 22 -21.58 -7.68 39.69
C GLY A 22 -21.17 -8.54 40.87
N LEU A 23 -19.91 -8.93 40.95
CA LEU A 23 -19.38 -9.74 42.05
C LEU A 23 -19.47 -9.00 43.41
N LEU A 24 -19.12 -7.73 43.45
CA LEU A 24 -19.14 -6.93 44.67
C LEU A 24 -20.56 -6.62 45.16
N THR A 25 -21.46 -6.23 44.28
CA THR A 25 -22.79 -5.78 44.67
C THR A 25 -23.75 -6.94 44.87
N LEU A 26 -23.87 -7.83 43.89
CA LEU A 26 -24.76 -9.00 43.97
C LEU A 26 -24.17 -10.07 44.87
N GLY A 27 -22.85 -10.30 44.80
CA GLY A 27 -22.16 -11.28 45.65
C GLY A 27 -22.27 -10.95 47.13
N LEU A 28 -22.00 -9.69 47.52
CA LEU A 28 -22.19 -9.24 48.90
C LEU A 28 -23.67 -9.28 49.33
N GLY A 29 -24.60 -8.93 48.43
CA GLY A 29 -26.03 -9.07 48.68
C GLY A 29 -26.44 -10.51 48.99
N PHE A 30 -25.89 -11.48 48.26
CA PHE A 30 -26.14 -12.92 48.48
C PHE A 30 -25.53 -13.43 49.81
N VAL A 31 -24.29 -13.04 50.13
CA VAL A 31 -23.58 -13.43 51.35
C VAL A 31 -24.27 -12.89 52.60
N SER A 32 -24.97 -11.76 52.51
CA SER A 32 -25.71 -11.21 53.66
C SER A 32 -26.87 -12.08 54.16
N GLY A 33 -27.31 -13.07 53.36
CA GLY A 33 -28.38 -14.03 53.72
C GLY A 33 -29.75 -13.39 54.00
N ASN A 34 -29.91 -12.08 53.73
CA ASN A 34 -31.12 -11.32 54.05
C ASN A 34 -31.71 -10.69 52.75
N LEU A 35 -33.04 -10.77 52.63
CA LEU A 35 -33.76 -10.19 51.47
C LEU A 35 -33.48 -8.70 51.27
N LEU A 36 -33.32 -7.95 52.33
CA LEU A 36 -32.96 -6.52 52.26
C LEU A 36 -31.56 -6.31 51.70
N GLY A 37 -30.60 -7.19 52.01
CA GLY A 37 -29.24 -7.14 51.44
C GLY A 37 -29.23 -7.44 49.94
N LEU A 38 -30.06 -8.37 49.48
CA LEU A 38 -30.23 -8.66 48.05
C LEU A 38 -30.82 -7.46 47.29
N ILE A 39 -31.86 -6.84 47.82
CA ILE A 39 -32.48 -5.64 47.20
C ILE A 39 -31.47 -4.49 47.15
N ALA A 40 -30.76 -4.24 48.24
CA ALA A 40 -29.72 -3.21 48.28
C ALA A 40 -28.59 -3.52 47.25
N GLY A 41 -28.13 -4.75 47.17
CA GLY A 41 -27.12 -5.19 46.18
C GLY A 41 -27.58 -5.00 44.74
N ALA A 42 -28.82 -5.37 44.42
CA ALA A 42 -29.41 -5.18 43.10
C ALA A 42 -29.57 -3.68 42.74
N THR A 43 -29.97 -2.85 43.70
CA THR A 43 -30.07 -1.43 43.54
C THR A 43 -28.71 -0.79 43.27
N CYS A 44 -27.69 -1.13 44.05
CA CYS A 44 -26.32 -0.67 43.85
C CYS A 44 -25.75 -1.10 42.48
N TYR A 45 -26.05 -2.33 42.06
CA TYR A 45 -25.67 -2.83 40.74
C TYR A 45 -26.31 -2.00 39.64
N ALA A 46 -27.62 -1.75 39.69
CA ALA A 46 -28.35 -0.97 38.70
C ALA A 46 -27.83 0.46 38.61
N LEU A 47 -27.61 1.13 39.76
CA LEU A 47 -27.03 2.44 39.83
C LEU A 47 -25.60 2.47 39.27
N GLY A 48 -24.78 1.50 39.61
CA GLY A 48 -23.43 1.37 39.08
C GLY A 48 -23.44 1.15 37.57
N TRP A 49 -24.34 0.34 37.04
CA TRP A 49 -24.48 0.11 35.59
C TRP A 49 -24.89 1.38 34.82
N ILE A 50 -25.71 2.24 35.42
CA ILE A 50 -26.15 3.51 34.80
C ILE A 50 -25.04 4.57 34.86
N TYR A 51 -24.40 4.76 36.02
CA TYR A 51 -23.52 5.90 36.24
C TYR A 51 -22.03 5.62 36.01
N LEU A 52 -21.52 4.39 36.23
CA LEU A 52 -20.10 4.08 36.05
C LEU A 52 -19.60 4.32 34.60
N PRO A 53 -20.35 3.97 33.53
CA PRO A 53 -19.90 4.22 32.16
C PRO A 53 -19.68 5.71 31.86
N ASP A 54 -20.40 6.59 32.54
CA ASP A 54 -20.34 8.04 32.36
C ASP A 54 -19.23 8.73 33.16
N LEU A 55 -18.59 8.02 34.07
CA LEU A 55 -17.49 8.59 34.83
C LEU A 55 -16.27 8.91 33.95
N PRO A 56 -15.63 10.08 34.16
CA PRO A 56 -14.50 10.53 33.34
C PRO A 56 -13.31 9.54 33.39
N PHE A 57 -13.15 8.84 34.48
CA PHE A 57 -12.13 7.80 34.62
C PHE A 57 -12.37 6.62 33.65
N PHE A 58 -13.60 6.10 33.58
CA PHE A 58 -13.95 4.99 32.70
C PHE A 58 -13.87 5.42 31.22
N ARG A 59 -14.42 6.58 30.89
CA ARG A 59 -14.30 7.17 29.53
C ARG A 59 -12.83 7.33 29.14
N GLY A 60 -11.98 7.85 30.00
CA GLY A 60 -10.55 7.97 29.76
C GLY A 60 -9.86 6.62 29.55
N TRP A 61 -10.27 5.58 30.30
CA TRP A 61 -9.73 4.23 30.12
C TRP A 61 -10.16 3.60 28.76
N VAL A 62 -11.45 3.73 28.39
CA VAL A 62 -11.95 3.26 27.07
C VAL A 62 -11.24 3.96 25.93
N ASN A 63 -11.11 5.29 26.00
CA ASN A 63 -10.46 6.07 24.95
C ASN A 63 -8.99 5.67 24.78
N ARG A 64 -8.23 5.57 25.87
CA ARG A 64 -6.82 5.11 25.83
C ARG A 64 -6.70 3.70 25.22
N ARG A 65 -7.60 2.80 25.57
CA ARG A 65 -7.61 1.43 25.01
C ARG A 65 -7.90 1.44 23.52
N ARG A 66 -8.83 2.27 23.06
CA ARG A 66 -9.14 2.44 21.63
C ARG A 66 -7.99 3.09 20.87
N GLU A 67 -7.39 4.13 21.43
CA GLU A 67 -6.20 4.76 20.83
C GLU A 67 -5.03 3.77 20.72
N ALA A 68 -4.80 2.97 21.76
CA ALA A 68 -3.77 1.94 21.72
C ALA A 68 -4.09 0.85 20.66
N ALA A 69 -5.36 0.44 20.54
CA ALA A 69 -5.77 -0.52 19.51
C ALA A 69 -5.62 0.04 18.10
N LYS A 70 -5.99 1.32 17.88
CA LYS A 70 -5.79 2.00 16.59
C LYS A 70 -4.31 2.08 16.22
N ARG A 71 -3.46 2.51 17.16
CA ARG A 71 -2.00 2.57 16.94
C ARG A 71 -1.44 1.20 16.59
N ALA A 72 -1.84 0.15 17.31
CA ALA A 72 -1.40 -1.21 17.00
C ALA A 72 -1.86 -1.68 15.60
N GLU A 73 -3.07 -1.32 15.17
CA GLU A 73 -3.57 -1.61 13.84
C GLU A 73 -2.79 -0.82 12.76
N GLU A 74 -2.50 0.45 12.99
CA GLU A 74 -1.69 1.28 12.09
C GLU A 74 -0.26 0.74 11.98
N GLU A 75 0.38 0.41 13.10
CA GLU A 75 1.70 -0.22 13.12
C GLU A 75 1.71 -1.56 12.34
N GLN A 76 0.66 -2.36 12.46
CA GLN A 76 0.54 -3.60 11.71
C GLN A 76 0.38 -3.35 10.21
N LYS A 77 -0.40 -2.35 9.80
CA LYS A 77 -0.54 -1.93 8.39
C LYS A 77 0.80 -1.45 7.83
N ILE A 78 1.53 -0.62 8.58
CA ILE A 78 2.85 -0.12 8.21
C ILE A 78 3.85 -1.27 8.09
N ALA A 79 3.90 -2.19 9.07
CA ALA A 79 4.79 -3.35 9.02
C ALA A 79 4.48 -4.27 7.83
N GLY A 80 3.20 -4.45 7.49
CA GLY A 80 2.77 -5.19 6.31
C GLY A 80 3.20 -4.52 5.00
N PHE A 81 3.13 -3.20 4.95
CA PHE A 81 3.57 -2.41 3.79
C PHE A 81 5.09 -2.46 3.63
N ILE A 82 5.86 -2.26 4.72
CA ILE A 82 7.33 -2.33 4.70
C ILE A 82 7.80 -3.68 4.15
N ARG A 83 7.19 -4.79 4.58
CA ARG A 83 7.54 -6.12 4.04
C ARG A 83 7.29 -6.22 2.53
N ARG A 84 6.19 -5.67 2.02
CA ARG A 84 5.90 -5.66 0.57
C ARG A 84 6.90 -4.79 -0.19
N ARG A 85 7.23 -3.62 0.34
CA ARG A 85 8.24 -2.72 -0.22
C ARG A 85 9.60 -3.41 -0.32
N ASP A 86 10.04 -4.04 0.76
CA ASP A 86 11.34 -4.70 0.83
C ASP A 86 11.38 -5.92 -0.11
N ALA A 87 10.30 -6.71 -0.17
CA ALA A 87 10.18 -7.81 -1.13
C ALA A 87 10.24 -7.32 -2.58
N LEU A 88 9.60 -6.19 -2.90
CA LEU A 88 9.69 -5.59 -4.23
C LEU A 88 11.11 -5.11 -4.54
N LEU A 89 11.78 -4.45 -3.59
CA LEU A 89 13.19 -4.03 -3.73
C LEU A 89 14.11 -5.23 -3.98
N ASP A 90 13.90 -6.34 -3.28
CA ASP A 90 14.70 -7.55 -3.43
C ASP A 90 14.47 -8.25 -4.77
N SER A 91 13.31 -8.10 -5.37
CA SER A 91 13.00 -8.64 -6.70
C SER A 91 13.62 -7.86 -7.85
N LEU A 92 14.03 -6.58 -7.62
CA LEU A 92 14.62 -5.74 -8.66
C LEU A 92 16.05 -6.16 -9.00
N SER A 93 16.42 -5.93 -10.27
CA SER A 93 17.81 -6.01 -10.72
C SER A 93 18.74 -5.06 -9.96
N PRO A 94 20.04 -5.37 -9.82
CA PRO A 94 20.99 -4.53 -9.09
C PRO A 94 21.05 -3.08 -9.59
N SER A 95 20.93 -2.87 -10.90
CA SER A 95 20.94 -1.53 -11.50
C SER A 95 19.75 -0.69 -11.08
N ARG A 96 18.54 -1.28 -10.98
CA ARG A 96 17.34 -0.61 -10.54
C ARG A 96 17.34 -0.33 -9.04
N ARG A 97 17.84 -1.27 -8.24
CA ARG A 97 18.07 -1.03 -6.80
C ARG A 97 19.02 0.15 -6.57
N GLU A 98 20.07 0.27 -7.36
CA GLU A 98 20.97 1.42 -7.28
C GLU A 98 20.28 2.74 -7.69
N ARG A 99 19.44 2.73 -8.73
CA ARG A 99 18.64 3.91 -9.10
C ARG A 99 17.72 4.34 -7.96
N TYR A 100 17.03 3.39 -7.33
CA TYR A 100 16.20 3.65 -6.16
C TYR A 100 17.00 4.22 -4.99
N SER A 101 18.13 3.61 -4.63
CA SER A 101 18.95 4.04 -3.50
C SER A 101 19.55 5.43 -3.70
N ARG A 102 19.92 5.78 -4.93
CA ARG A 102 20.39 7.15 -5.27
C ARG A 102 19.28 8.18 -5.08
N LEU A 103 18.06 7.87 -5.49
CA LEU A 103 16.93 8.79 -5.29
C LEU A 103 16.52 8.86 -3.81
N ALA A 104 16.60 7.76 -3.06
CA ALA A 104 16.39 7.75 -1.62
C ALA A 104 17.40 8.64 -0.87
N ALA A 105 18.66 8.68 -1.31
CA ALA A 105 19.65 9.60 -0.76
C ALA A 105 19.27 11.08 -1.02
N VAL A 106 18.74 11.40 -2.20
CA VAL A 106 18.22 12.76 -2.50
C VAL A 106 17.05 13.11 -1.57
N CYS A 107 16.16 12.17 -1.31
CA CYS A 107 15.06 12.38 -0.36
C CYS A 107 15.56 12.60 1.07
N HIS A 108 16.61 11.91 1.48
CA HIS A 108 17.25 12.13 2.77
C HIS A 108 17.87 13.53 2.90
N ASP A 109 18.48 14.04 1.81
CA ASP A 109 18.98 15.42 1.77
C ASP A 109 17.83 16.43 1.95
N ILE A 110 16.65 16.17 1.36
CA ILE A 110 15.44 17.02 1.55
C ILE A 110 14.97 16.97 3.01
N GLU A 111 14.96 15.80 3.60
CA GLU A 111 14.56 15.58 4.99
C GLU A 111 15.48 16.35 5.96
N THR A 112 16.78 16.22 5.79
CA THR A 112 17.78 16.94 6.59
C THR A 112 17.68 18.45 6.44
N ALA A 113 17.57 18.97 5.21
CA ALA A 113 17.38 20.38 4.93
C ALA A 113 16.07 20.94 5.52
N SER A 114 15.02 20.10 5.58
CA SER A 114 13.73 20.46 6.15
C SER A 114 13.76 20.46 7.69
N ALA A 115 14.56 19.62 8.33
CA ALA A 115 14.72 19.57 9.78
C ALA A 115 15.39 20.83 10.37
N ASP A 116 16.27 21.48 9.59
CA ASP A 116 16.93 22.71 9.97
C ASP A 116 15.99 23.94 9.95
N ASN A 117 14.74 23.77 9.51
CA ASN A 117 13.77 24.85 9.42
C ASN A 117 13.00 24.99 10.75
N PRO A 118 12.96 26.20 11.39
CA PRO A 118 12.25 26.43 12.66
C PRO A 118 10.73 26.24 12.59
N LEU A 119 10.16 26.13 11.38
CA LEU A 119 8.76 25.81 11.12
C LEU A 119 8.54 24.29 10.86
N ALA A 120 9.58 23.47 11.02
CA ALA A 120 9.45 22.04 10.89
C ALA A 120 8.51 21.46 11.97
N SER A 121 7.78 20.43 11.62
CA SER A 121 6.97 19.69 12.59
C SER A 121 7.88 19.18 13.72
N ALA A 122 7.41 19.24 14.96
CA ALA A 122 8.21 18.81 16.13
C ALA A 122 8.55 17.30 16.07
N ASP A 123 7.78 16.53 15.31
CA ASP A 123 7.97 15.09 15.12
C ASP A 123 8.05 14.75 13.61
N PRO A 124 9.23 14.33 13.12
CA PRO A 124 9.40 13.91 11.73
C PRO A 124 8.50 12.72 11.32
N ALA A 125 8.06 11.91 12.29
CA ALA A 125 7.20 10.75 12.01
C ALA A 125 5.78 11.13 11.59
N THR A 126 5.34 12.34 11.91
CA THR A 126 4.00 12.86 11.63
C THR A 126 4.00 14.02 10.62
N ASP A 127 5.17 14.39 10.07
CA ASP A 127 5.26 15.50 9.11
C ASP A 127 4.57 15.13 7.78
N PRO A 128 3.48 15.83 7.39
CA PRO A 128 2.73 15.51 6.18
C PRO A 128 3.55 15.70 4.90
N ARG A 129 4.57 16.58 4.91
CA ARG A 129 5.46 16.79 3.75
C ARG A 129 6.34 15.58 3.50
N LEU A 130 6.93 15.04 4.57
CA LEU A 130 7.78 13.85 4.49
C LEU A 130 6.96 12.61 4.12
N ARG A 131 5.71 12.53 4.55
CA ARG A 131 4.78 11.45 4.15
C ARG A 131 4.49 11.48 2.65
N LYS A 132 4.29 12.68 2.06
CA LYS A 132 4.15 12.83 0.60
C LYS A 132 5.42 12.45 -0.15
N LEU A 133 6.58 12.70 0.43
CA LEU A 133 7.85 12.25 -0.13
C LEU A 133 7.97 10.71 -0.13
N ASP A 134 7.50 10.05 0.94
CA ASP A 134 7.40 8.59 1.00
C ASP A 134 6.47 8.05 -0.12
N GLU A 135 5.37 8.74 -0.43
CA GLU A 135 4.44 8.39 -1.52
C GLU A 135 5.09 8.51 -2.90
N LEU A 136 5.84 9.59 -3.15
CA LEU A 136 6.63 9.76 -4.38
C LEU A 136 7.62 8.61 -4.56
N MET A 137 8.35 8.25 -3.51
CA MET A 137 9.32 7.17 -3.54
C MET A 137 8.69 5.79 -3.72
N TRP A 138 7.50 5.58 -3.14
CA TRP A 138 6.75 4.35 -3.36
C TRP A 138 6.29 4.22 -4.82
N THR A 139 5.75 5.30 -5.40
CA THR A 139 5.36 5.29 -6.81
C THR A 139 6.55 5.06 -7.73
N TYR A 140 7.71 5.66 -7.43
CA TYR A 140 8.94 5.42 -8.18
C TYR A 140 9.38 3.94 -8.10
N LEU A 141 9.30 3.33 -6.92
CA LEU A 141 9.62 1.91 -6.74
C LEU A 141 8.69 0.99 -7.54
N ARG A 142 7.39 1.30 -7.56
CA ARG A 142 6.41 0.57 -8.37
C ARG A 142 6.71 0.66 -9.85
N LEU A 143 7.05 1.86 -10.35
CA LEU A 143 7.45 2.05 -11.74
C LEU A 143 8.70 1.23 -12.10
N LEU A 144 9.68 1.13 -11.20
CA LEU A 144 10.85 0.25 -11.38
C LEU A 144 10.47 -1.23 -11.47
N GLY A 145 9.52 -1.68 -10.64
CA GLY A 145 9.00 -3.06 -10.68
C GLY A 145 8.25 -3.37 -11.98
N ILE A 146 7.45 -2.42 -12.45
CA ILE A 146 6.73 -2.57 -13.74
C ILE A 146 7.70 -2.58 -14.92
N GLU A 147 8.71 -1.69 -14.93
CA GLU A 147 9.79 -1.70 -15.92
C GLU A 147 10.47 -3.07 -16.00
N GLU A 148 10.84 -3.65 -14.84
CA GLU A 148 11.45 -4.99 -14.76
C GLU A 148 10.55 -6.06 -15.38
N SER A 149 9.27 -6.06 -15.02
CA SER A 149 8.30 -7.05 -15.51
C SER A 149 8.02 -6.92 -17.00
N LEU A 150 7.90 -5.69 -17.51
CA LEU A 150 7.70 -5.44 -18.96
C LEU A 150 8.92 -5.86 -19.77
N GLU A 151 10.14 -5.57 -19.32
CA GLU A 151 11.36 -6.01 -20.00
C GLU A 151 11.49 -7.53 -20.02
N GLN A 152 11.20 -8.21 -18.90
CA GLN A 152 11.20 -9.68 -18.84
C GLN A 152 10.18 -10.28 -19.79
N PHE A 153 8.98 -9.71 -19.88
CA PHE A 153 7.96 -10.12 -20.85
C PHE A 153 8.46 -9.95 -22.27
N LEU A 154 8.95 -8.77 -22.64
CA LEU A 154 9.45 -8.45 -23.99
C LEU A 154 10.65 -9.34 -24.40
N GLU A 155 11.56 -9.63 -23.45
CA GLU A 155 12.69 -10.53 -23.70
C GLU A 155 12.22 -11.98 -23.94
N THR A 156 11.18 -12.43 -23.23
CA THR A 156 10.59 -13.75 -23.42
C THR A 156 9.94 -13.85 -24.81
N GLU A 157 9.15 -12.85 -25.19
CA GLU A 157 8.48 -12.80 -26.49
C GLU A 157 9.48 -12.68 -27.65
N ARG A 158 10.59 -11.95 -27.45
CA ARG A 158 11.65 -11.79 -28.46
C ARG A 158 12.32 -13.11 -28.85
N ARG A 159 12.37 -14.08 -27.95
CA ARG A 159 12.98 -15.40 -28.21
C ARG A 159 12.22 -16.23 -29.22
N GLU A 160 10.93 -15.93 -29.44
CA GLU A 160 10.04 -16.73 -30.27
C GLU A 160 9.82 -16.19 -31.70
N ASP A 161 10.62 -15.34 -32.24
CA ASP A 161 10.54 -14.81 -33.63
C ASP A 161 9.08 -14.70 -34.18
N LEU A 162 8.21 -14.06 -33.37
CA LEU A 162 6.79 -13.89 -33.69
C LEU A 162 6.53 -13.24 -35.08
N PRO A 163 7.35 -12.25 -35.54
CA PRO A 163 7.16 -11.68 -36.88
C PRO A 163 7.28 -12.70 -38.00
N SER A 164 8.21 -13.63 -37.92
CA SER A 164 8.34 -14.72 -38.92
C SER A 164 7.14 -15.65 -38.88
N MET A 165 6.72 -16.09 -37.68
CA MET A 165 5.55 -16.92 -37.47
C MET A 165 4.25 -16.26 -38.01
N LEU A 166 4.10 -14.95 -37.82
CA LEU A 166 2.95 -14.20 -38.31
C LEU A 166 2.93 -14.17 -39.84
N LYS A 167 4.06 -13.87 -40.47
CA LYS A 167 4.23 -13.84 -41.92
C LYS A 167 3.93 -15.21 -42.57
N GLU A 168 4.43 -16.27 -41.96
CA GLU A 168 4.13 -17.65 -42.43
C GLU A 168 2.65 -17.99 -42.30
N ALA A 169 2.02 -17.67 -41.17
CA ALA A 169 0.60 -17.91 -40.93
C ALA A 169 -0.28 -17.10 -41.87
N GLU A 170 0.07 -15.88 -42.23
CA GLU A 170 -0.62 -15.04 -43.22
C GLU A 170 -0.50 -15.62 -44.63
N ALA A 171 0.68 -16.05 -45.01
CA ALA A 171 0.90 -16.71 -46.33
C ALA A 171 0.14 -18.03 -46.41
N GLU A 172 0.14 -18.83 -45.35
CA GLU A 172 -0.63 -20.10 -45.28
C GLU A 172 -2.13 -19.82 -45.37
N ALA A 173 -2.66 -18.86 -44.63
CA ALA A 173 -4.07 -18.50 -44.66
C ALA A 173 -4.52 -18.03 -46.04
N ALA A 174 -3.73 -17.21 -46.72
CA ALA A 174 -4.01 -16.73 -48.09
C ALA A 174 -4.04 -17.89 -49.10
N ARG A 175 -3.05 -18.79 -49.03
CA ARG A 175 -3.01 -19.98 -49.87
C ARG A 175 -4.24 -20.88 -49.68
N LEU A 176 -4.57 -21.16 -48.43
CA LEU A 176 -5.70 -22.03 -48.09
C LEU A 176 -7.05 -21.42 -48.44
N ALA A 177 -7.22 -20.13 -48.40
CA ALA A 177 -8.40 -19.43 -48.88
C ALA A 177 -8.58 -19.62 -50.37
N GLY A 178 -7.53 -19.49 -51.19
CA GLY A 178 -7.55 -19.74 -52.60
C GLY A 178 -7.86 -21.21 -52.97
N GLU A 179 -7.28 -22.16 -52.23
CA GLU A 179 -7.58 -23.60 -52.42
C GLU A 179 -9.05 -23.92 -52.06
N LEU A 180 -9.62 -23.28 -51.02
CA LEU A 180 -11.03 -23.47 -50.67
C LEU A 180 -11.96 -22.94 -51.75
N ASP A 181 -11.66 -21.80 -52.31
CA ASP A 181 -12.46 -21.20 -53.40
C ASP A 181 -12.41 -22.04 -54.68
N ALA A 182 -11.25 -22.60 -55.00
CA ALA A 182 -11.10 -23.54 -56.12
C ALA A 182 -11.93 -24.84 -55.91
N LEU A 183 -11.96 -25.41 -54.70
CA LEU A 183 -12.77 -26.57 -54.36
C LEU A 183 -14.27 -26.29 -54.41
N LYS A 184 -14.70 -25.10 -53.96
CA LYS A 184 -16.10 -24.66 -54.09
C LYS A 184 -16.55 -24.59 -55.55
N ALA A 185 -15.69 -24.10 -56.45
CA ALA A 185 -15.95 -24.05 -57.89
C ALA A 185 -16.09 -25.46 -58.56
N GLN A 186 -15.45 -26.50 -57.98
CA GLN A 186 -15.52 -27.88 -58.44
C GLN A 186 -16.74 -28.61 -57.90
N GLY A 187 -17.55 -28.07 -57.00
CA GLY A 187 -18.82 -28.66 -56.54
C GLY A 187 -18.70 -29.90 -55.63
N ASN A 188 -17.51 -30.16 -55.00
CA ASN A 188 -17.29 -31.30 -54.12
C ASN A 188 -17.60 -30.95 -52.67
N GLY A 189 -18.87 -31.08 -52.24
CA GLY A 189 -19.36 -30.65 -50.96
C GLY A 189 -18.62 -31.23 -49.74
N ALA A 190 -18.35 -32.53 -49.72
CA ALA A 190 -17.67 -33.17 -48.57
C ALA A 190 -16.20 -32.72 -48.41
N ALA A 191 -15.51 -32.49 -49.53
CA ALA A 191 -14.14 -31.96 -49.52
C ALA A 191 -14.12 -30.48 -49.08
N VAL A 192 -15.14 -29.72 -49.49
CA VAL A 192 -15.30 -28.31 -49.10
C VAL A 192 -15.50 -28.18 -47.59
N ASP A 193 -16.38 -29.00 -46.97
CA ASP A 193 -16.62 -28.93 -45.52
C ASP A 193 -15.35 -29.23 -44.68
N THR A 194 -14.62 -30.28 -45.10
CA THR A 194 -13.36 -30.62 -44.38
C THR A 194 -12.32 -29.53 -44.54
N LYS A 195 -12.16 -28.97 -45.76
CA LYS A 195 -11.21 -27.88 -46.03
C LYS A 195 -11.60 -26.62 -45.29
N GLN A 196 -12.88 -26.31 -45.19
CA GLN A 196 -13.38 -25.13 -44.47
C GLN A 196 -13.06 -25.18 -42.99
N ARG A 197 -13.23 -26.35 -42.33
CA ARG A 197 -12.84 -26.54 -40.94
C ARG A 197 -11.33 -26.33 -40.72
N TYR A 198 -10.52 -26.84 -41.65
CA TYR A 198 -9.07 -26.65 -41.61
C TYR A 198 -8.69 -25.17 -41.77
N VAL A 199 -9.28 -24.46 -42.73
CA VAL A 199 -9.07 -23.00 -42.94
C VAL A 199 -9.48 -22.23 -41.70
N SER A 200 -10.64 -22.53 -41.10
CA SER A 200 -11.10 -21.87 -39.86
C SER A 200 -10.08 -22.01 -38.75
N SER A 201 -9.55 -23.21 -38.49
CA SER A 201 -8.50 -23.41 -37.45
C SER A 201 -7.22 -22.63 -37.73
N ARG A 202 -6.83 -22.46 -39.00
CA ARG A 202 -5.64 -21.68 -39.37
C ARG A 202 -5.89 -20.17 -39.23
N LEU A 203 -7.08 -19.69 -39.50
CA LEU A 203 -7.48 -18.31 -39.28
C LEU A 203 -7.53 -17.98 -37.77
N GLU A 204 -8.04 -18.89 -36.96
CA GLU A 204 -8.01 -18.74 -35.49
C GLU A 204 -6.57 -18.61 -34.95
N ARG A 205 -5.65 -19.46 -35.46
CA ARG A 205 -4.21 -19.35 -35.11
C ARG A 205 -3.65 -18.00 -35.52
N LEU A 206 -3.96 -17.52 -36.72
CA LEU A 206 -3.52 -16.22 -37.20
C LEU A 206 -4.04 -15.08 -36.32
N GLU A 207 -5.30 -15.15 -35.90
CA GLU A 207 -5.88 -14.16 -34.96
C GLU A 207 -5.16 -14.15 -33.62
N VAL A 208 -4.82 -15.33 -33.08
CA VAL A 208 -4.05 -15.43 -31.83
C VAL A 208 -2.66 -14.77 -31.97
N LEU A 209 -1.96 -15.04 -33.08
CA LEU A 209 -0.64 -14.45 -33.35
C LEU A 209 -0.74 -12.90 -33.49
N ARG A 210 -1.78 -12.40 -34.15
CA ARG A 210 -2.03 -10.96 -34.27
C ARG A 210 -2.29 -10.30 -32.90
N LYS A 211 -3.12 -10.92 -32.08
CA LYS A 211 -3.38 -10.45 -30.69
C LYS A 211 -2.09 -10.44 -29.86
N ARG A 212 -1.25 -11.45 -30.03
CA ARG A 212 0.04 -11.51 -29.34
C ARG A 212 0.98 -10.39 -29.81
N GLN A 213 1.06 -10.12 -31.10
CA GLN A 213 1.81 -8.98 -31.65
C GLN A 213 1.31 -7.64 -31.13
N GLN A 214 0.01 -7.46 -31.04
CA GLN A 214 -0.59 -6.25 -30.49
C GLN A 214 -0.20 -6.05 -29.01
N ARG A 215 -0.20 -7.13 -28.20
CA ARG A 215 0.25 -7.06 -26.79
C ARG A 215 1.71 -6.67 -26.66
N ILE A 216 2.58 -7.18 -27.54
CA ILE A 216 4.00 -6.79 -27.56
C ILE A 216 4.14 -5.29 -27.86
N THR A 217 3.43 -4.77 -28.86
CA THR A 217 3.46 -3.34 -29.19
C THR A 217 2.99 -2.51 -28.01
N GLN A 218 1.89 -2.90 -27.37
CA GLN A 218 1.37 -2.21 -26.20
C GLN A 218 2.34 -2.26 -25.01
N ALA A 219 3.01 -3.39 -24.79
CA ALA A 219 4.02 -3.51 -23.72
C ALA A 219 5.24 -2.60 -24.00
N GLN A 220 5.65 -2.44 -25.25
CA GLN A 220 6.71 -1.51 -25.65
C GLN A 220 6.32 -0.04 -25.38
N GLU A 221 5.09 0.34 -25.74
CA GLU A 221 4.56 1.67 -25.50
C GLU A 221 4.45 1.95 -23.99
N ASN A 222 3.95 0.99 -23.21
CA ASN A 222 3.86 1.09 -21.74
C ASN A 222 5.25 1.21 -21.11
N LEU A 223 6.24 0.45 -21.59
CA LEU A 223 7.62 0.54 -21.11
C LEU A 223 8.20 1.93 -21.35
N ALA A 224 8.02 2.49 -22.55
CA ALA A 224 8.49 3.84 -22.86
C ALA A 224 7.84 4.89 -21.95
N LEU A 225 6.54 4.76 -21.66
CA LEU A 225 5.82 5.63 -20.75
C LEU A 225 6.31 5.51 -19.32
N VAL A 226 6.50 4.27 -18.81
CA VAL A 226 7.05 4.00 -17.46
C VAL A 226 8.40 4.66 -17.28
N VAL A 227 9.32 4.51 -18.25
CA VAL A 227 10.65 5.13 -18.20
C VAL A 227 10.54 6.66 -18.19
N SER A 228 9.67 7.25 -19.02
CA SER A 228 9.42 8.69 -19.03
C SER A 228 8.89 9.21 -17.69
N GLU A 229 7.99 8.47 -17.05
CA GLU A 229 7.44 8.84 -15.73
C GLU A 229 8.51 8.75 -14.63
N GLN A 230 9.37 7.73 -14.67
CA GLN A 230 10.50 7.62 -13.75
C GLN A 230 11.45 8.81 -13.87
N ASP A 231 11.82 9.19 -15.10
CA ASP A 231 12.69 10.34 -15.36
C ASP A 231 12.03 11.63 -14.87
N ARG A 232 10.73 11.79 -15.09
CA ARG A 232 9.96 12.94 -14.61
C ARG A 232 9.99 13.04 -13.08
N LEU A 233 9.72 11.92 -12.38
CA LEU A 233 9.75 11.89 -10.91
C LEU A 233 11.14 12.17 -10.36
N ASP A 234 12.18 11.58 -10.95
CA ASP A 234 13.57 11.83 -10.57
C ASP A 234 13.92 13.32 -10.65
N GLN A 235 13.54 13.99 -11.76
CA GLN A 235 13.80 15.43 -11.92
C GLN A 235 12.96 16.28 -10.95
N GLN A 236 11.72 15.89 -10.69
CA GLN A 236 10.87 16.61 -9.73
C GLN A 236 11.41 16.52 -8.30
N ILE A 237 11.85 15.34 -7.87
CA ILE A 237 12.45 15.15 -6.54
C ILE A 237 13.76 15.93 -6.41
N LYS A 238 14.60 15.95 -7.45
CA LYS A 238 15.82 16.78 -7.49
C LYS A 238 15.51 18.27 -7.42
N LEU A 239 14.45 18.73 -8.07
CA LEU A 239 14.00 20.12 -7.98
C LEU A 239 13.49 20.46 -6.57
N ILE A 240 12.73 19.57 -5.93
CA ILE A 240 12.30 19.71 -4.53
C ILE A 240 13.53 19.84 -3.62
N ARG A 241 14.59 19.05 -3.84
CA ARG A 241 15.85 19.18 -3.10
C ARG A 241 16.50 20.55 -3.31
N ALA A 242 16.58 20.99 -4.54
CA ALA A 242 17.16 22.31 -4.84
C ALA A 242 16.40 23.44 -4.14
N ASP A 243 15.07 23.38 -4.15
CA ASP A 243 14.20 24.33 -3.46
C ASP A 243 14.38 24.24 -1.93
N ALA A 244 14.46 23.04 -1.35
CA ALA A 244 14.67 22.84 0.07
C ALA A 244 16.00 23.43 0.58
N VAL A 245 17.05 23.36 -0.23
CA VAL A 245 18.37 23.92 0.10
C VAL A 245 18.42 25.43 -0.16
N ALA A 246 17.81 25.91 -1.27
CA ALA A 246 17.89 27.31 -1.69
C ALA A 246 16.94 28.22 -0.90
N THR A 247 15.73 27.75 -0.63
CA THR A 247 14.68 28.54 0.04
C THR A 247 14.36 27.94 1.40
N LYS A 248 14.70 28.64 2.48
CA LYS A 248 14.27 28.26 3.84
C LYS A 248 12.75 28.51 4.07
N ASN A 249 11.95 28.57 2.99
CA ASN A 249 10.51 28.80 3.03
C ASN A 249 9.76 27.49 2.98
N ALA A 250 9.22 27.07 4.12
CA ALA A 250 8.46 25.83 4.28
C ALA A 250 7.20 25.78 3.40
N ASP A 251 6.54 26.92 3.18
CA ASP A 251 5.30 26.99 2.41
C ASP A 251 5.56 26.77 0.91
N ALA A 252 6.65 27.34 0.39
CA ALA A 252 7.05 27.13 -1.02
C ALA A 252 7.42 25.66 -1.28
N LEU A 253 8.12 25.03 -0.33
CA LEU A 253 8.47 23.61 -0.40
C LEU A 253 7.21 22.73 -0.37
N THR A 254 6.28 23.03 0.55
CA THR A 254 5.01 22.31 0.67
C THR A 254 4.20 22.42 -0.62
N ALA A 255 4.04 23.63 -1.18
CA ALA A 255 3.33 23.83 -2.43
C ALA A 255 3.95 23.06 -3.60
N ARG A 256 5.28 22.94 -3.64
CA ARG A 256 5.99 22.18 -4.68
C ARG A 256 5.75 20.68 -4.53
N ILE A 257 5.84 20.15 -3.32
CA ILE A 257 5.55 18.74 -3.02
C ILE A 257 4.09 18.44 -3.39
N ASP A 258 3.15 19.31 -3.02
CA ASP A 258 1.72 19.15 -3.32
C ASP A 258 1.45 19.10 -4.81
N ALA A 259 2.02 20.03 -5.59
CA ALA A 259 1.90 20.03 -7.04
C ALA A 259 2.50 18.77 -7.68
N THR A 260 3.56 18.20 -7.10
CA THR A 260 4.14 16.95 -7.60
C THR A 260 3.24 15.75 -7.29
N VAL A 261 2.63 15.71 -6.10
CA VAL A 261 1.69 14.63 -5.69
C VAL A 261 0.39 14.68 -6.52
N GLU A 262 -0.13 15.87 -6.84
CA GLU A 262 -1.32 15.99 -7.69
C GLU A 262 -1.11 15.35 -9.07
N HIS A 263 0.09 15.46 -9.62
CA HIS A 263 0.45 14.75 -10.86
C HIS A 263 0.56 13.23 -10.68
N LEU A 264 0.90 12.75 -9.47
CA LEU A 264 0.94 11.32 -9.18
C LEU A 264 -0.44 10.65 -9.25
N ASP A 265 -1.50 11.35 -8.92
CA ASP A 265 -2.85 10.80 -9.02
C ASP A 265 -3.18 10.36 -10.44
N GLN A 266 -2.73 11.11 -11.44
CA GLN A 266 -2.88 10.74 -12.85
C GLN A 266 -2.04 9.50 -13.19
N THR A 267 -0.78 9.46 -12.73
CA THR A 267 0.11 8.30 -12.93
C THR A 267 -0.44 7.06 -12.21
N ASN A 268 -0.91 7.19 -10.98
CA ASN A 268 -1.50 6.10 -10.20
C ASN A 268 -2.79 5.57 -10.85
N LYS A 269 -3.64 6.46 -11.37
CA LYS A 269 -4.84 6.08 -12.13
C LYS A 269 -4.48 5.26 -13.36
N TRP A 270 -3.54 5.73 -14.16
CA TRP A 270 -3.05 5.00 -15.32
C TRP A 270 -2.43 3.66 -14.93
N LEU A 271 -1.61 3.59 -13.86
CA LEU A 271 -1.04 2.35 -13.36
C LEU A 271 -2.13 1.35 -12.94
N SER A 272 -3.23 1.83 -12.36
CA SER A 272 -4.36 0.99 -11.95
C SER A 272 -5.15 0.42 -13.13
N GLU A 273 -5.06 1.04 -14.31
CA GLU A 273 -5.65 0.55 -15.57
C GLU A 273 -4.83 -0.57 -16.22
N LEU A 274 -3.58 -0.74 -15.80
CA LEU A 274 -2.71 -1.84 -16.23
C LEU A 274 -3.05 -3.12 -15.45
N ASP A 275 -4.04 -3.87 -15.92
CA ASP A 275 -4.57 -5.09 -15.27
C ASP A 275 -3.50 -6.13 -14.90
N GLU A 276 -2.46 -6.26 -15.71
CA GLU A 276 -1.37 -7.23 -15.52
C GLU A 276 -0.48 -6.94 -14.30
N PHE A 277 -0.53 -5.71 -13.77
CA PHE A 277 0.33 -5.24 -12.67
C PHE A 277 -0.43 -4.87 -11.40
N LYS A 278 -1.70 -5.25 -11.28
CA LYS A 278 -2.56 -4.92 -10.12
C LYS A 278 -1.93 -5.31 -8.78
N ASP A 279 -1.19 -6.41 -8.72
CA ASP A 279 -0.53 -6.86 -7.50
C ASP A 279 0.63 -5.94 -7.07
N LEU A 280 1.26 -5.25 -8.03
CA LEU A 280 2.31 -4.25 -7.78
C LEU A 280 1.74 -2.87 -7.44
N VAL A 281 0.46 -2.65 -7.72
CA VAL A 281 -0.24 -1.35 -7.60
C VAL A 281 -0.87 -1.16 -6.21
N ALA A 282 -0.54 -1.99 -5.21
CA ALA A 282 -1.07 -1.81 -3.85
C ALA A 282 -0.81 -0.40 -3.33
N ASP A 283 -1.87 0.28 -2.90
CA ASP A 283 -1.79 1.64 -2.36
C ASP A 283 -1.01 1.68 -1.04
N MET A 284 -0.37 2.83 -0.79
CA MET A 284 0.17 3.12 0.53
C MET A 284 -0.95 3.07 1.58
N PRO A 285 -0.68 2.53 2.77
CA PRO A 285 -1.66 2.55 3.85
C PRO A 285 -1.98 4.00 4.22
N ASN A 286 -3.28 4.33 4.27
CA ASN A 286 -3.72 5.63 4.77
C ASN A 286 -3.56 5.64 6.30
N THR A 287 -2.40 6.09 6.77
CA THR A 287 -2.02 6.19 8.20
C THR A 287 -1.50 7.59 8.49
N ASP A 288 -1.62 8.02 9.75
CA ASP A 288 -1.06 9.30 10.18
C ASP A 288 0.47 9.25 10.37
N LEU A 289 1.04 8.04 10.43
CA LEU A 289 2.47 7.80 10.59
C LEU A 289 3.16 7.60 9.23
N ARG A 290 4.41 8.03 9.15
CA ARG A 290 5.29 7.78 7.99
C ARG A 290 5.65 6.31 7.86
N VAL A 291 5.75 5.86 6.62
CA VAL A 291 6.23 4.50 6.30
C VAL A 291 7.74 4.48 6.02
N GLY A 292 8.30 5.62 5.61
CA GLY A 292 9.69 5.77 5.19
C GLY A 292 9.97 5.12 3.83
N TYR A 293 11.04 5.55 3.18
CA TYR A 293 11.45 5.10 1.84
C TYR A 293 12.76 4.30 1.84
N ALA A 294 13.54 4.33 2.93
CA ALA A 294 14.85 3.69 2.96
C ALA A 294 14.77 2.29 3.58
N ALA A 295 15.29 1.28 2.89
CA ALA A 295 15.48 -0.08 3.42
C ALA A 295 16.48 -0.15 4.60
N ALA A 296 17.22 0.94 4.87
CA ALA A 296 18.29 1.00 5.87
C ALA A 296 18.01 1.92 7.06
N VAL A 297 16.89 2.61 7.12
CA VAL A 297 16.49 3.31 8.35
C VAL A 297 15.72 2.30 9.19
N ALA A 298 16.39 1.79 10.22
CA ALA A 298 15.72 1.00 11.24
C ALA A 298 14.41 1.74 11.65
N PRO A 299 13.29 1.03 11.84
CA PRO A 299 12.06 1.66 12.28
C PRO A 299 12.40 2.56 13.47
N PRO A 300 11.80 3.77 13.56
CA PRO A 300 12.04 4.63 14.71
C PRO A 300 11.81 3.79 15.95
N VAL A 301 12.86 3.58 16.72
CA VAL A 301 12.75 2.95 18.03
C VAL A 301 11.88 3.91 18.81
N ILE A 302 10.60 3.60 18.93
CA ILE A 302 9.72 4.28 19.88
C ILE A 302 10.33 3.92 21.23
N GLU A 303 11.18 4.81 21.74
CA GLU A 303 11.63 4.72 23.12
C GLU A 303 10.34 4.71 23.96
N SER A 304 9.99 3.52 24.41
CA SER A 304 8.97 3.38 25.42
C SER A 304 9.51 4.16 26.63
N SER A 305 9.03 5.40 26.78
CA SER A 305 9.26 6.23 27.97
C SER A 305 8.59 5.56 29.18
N GLY A 306 9.23 4.53 29.68
CA GLY A 306 8.71 3.69 30.75
C GLY A 306 9.76 2.78 31.37
N SER A 307 11.02 3.25 31.46
CA SER A 307 11.95 2.60 32.39
C SER A 307 11.61 3.05 33.82
N PRO A 308 11.24 2.12 34.70
CA PRO A 308 11.05 2.46 36.11
C PRO A 308 12.40 2.94 36.69
N PRO A 309 12.41 3.95 37.58
CA PRO A 309 13.62 4.51 38.14
C PRO A 309 14.41 3.43 38.87
N ALA A 310 15.68 3.29 38.49
CA ALA A 310 16.63 2.37 39.13
C ALA A 310 16.65 2.61 40.64
N ARG A 311 16.29 1.58 41.42
CA ARG A 311 16.33 1.55 42.85
C ARG A 311 17.78 1.73 43.31
N ARG A 312 18.14 2.91 43.87
CA ARG A 312 19.44 3.17 44.47
C ARG A 312 19.65 2.21 45.66
N VAL A 313 20.55 1.27 45.48
CA VAL A 313 21.04 0.42 46.57
C VAL A 313 22.01 1.29 47.38
N VAL A 314 21.58 1.68 48.56
CA VAL A 314 22.44 2.35 49.56
C VAL A 314 23.28 1.28 50.23
N THR A 315 24.52 1.15 49.85
CA THR A 315 25.51 0.31 50.53
C THR A 315 25.97 1.08 51.78
N ARG A 316 25.55 0.58 52.94
CA ARG A 316 26.01 1.06 54.26
C ARG A 316 27.34 0.37 54.57
N GLN A 317 28.47 1.11 54.49
CA GLN A 317 29.75 0.64 55.00
C GLN A 317 29.72 0.72 56.54
N LYS A 318 30.16 -0.37 57.14
CA LYS A 318 30.57 -0.46 58.53
C LYS A 318 32.08 -0.23 58.65
#